data_8722e23016c5db7c0b1c545a8b0f5d33
#
_entry.id   8722e23016c5db7c0b1c545a8b0f5d33
#
_cell.length_a   1.000
_cell.length_b   1.000
_cell.length_c   1.000
_cell.angle_alpha   90.00
_cell.angle_beta   90.00
_cell.angle_gamma   90.00
#
_symmetry.space_group_name_H-M   'P 1'
#
loop_
_entity.id
_entity.type
_entity.pdbx_description
1 polymer ?
#
loop_
_entity_poly.entity_id
_entity_poly.type
_entity_poly.pdbx_seq_one_letter_code
_entity_poly.pdbx_strand_id
1 'polypeptide(L)'
;MLYTIEGKHLRVAFVEENDGEGAVINDLYEGDVAFFPQGLIHYQQNLDCEPATFLAALNSEDPGVVTITTNFFQLPSEAIQASFYRI
;
A
#
# COMPACT_ATOMS: atom_id res chain seq x y z
N MET A 1 -5.44 4.71 -8.18
CA MET A 1 -6.47 3.73 -8.56
C MET A 1 -5.80 2.45 -9.03
N LEU A 2 -6.38 1.33 -8.67
CA LEU A 2 -5.90 0.02 -9.10
C LEU A 2 -7.08 -0.78 -9.66
N TYR A 3 -6.92 -1.30 -10.87
CA TYR A 3 -7.94 -2.12 -11.53
C TYR A 3 -7.38 -3.52 -11.75
N THR A 4 -8.08 -4.53 -11.24
CA THR A 4 -7.64 -5.92 -11.34
C THR A 4 -8.04 -6.50 -12.68
N ILE A 5 -7.05 -6.70 -13.55
CA ILE A 5 -7.28 -7.25 -14.89
C ILE A 5 -7.44 -8.76 -14.80
N GLU A 6 -6.55 -9.42 -14.07
CA GLU A 6 -6.52 -10.86 -13.95
C GLU A 6 -6.02 -11.23 -12.55
N GLY A 7 -6.67 -12.20 -11.93
CA GLY A 7 -6.29 -12.68 -10.60
C GLY A 7 -7.48 -13.22 -9.86
N LYS A 8 -7.22 -14.18 -8.98
CA LYS A 8 -8.29 -14.81 -8.20
C LYS A 8 -8.53 -14.10 -6.88
N HIS A 9 -7.47 -13.60 -6.26
CA HIS A 9 -7.64 -12.96 -4.95
C HIS A 9 -6.45 -12.05 -4.65
N LEU A 10 -6.67 -10.76 -4.74
CA LEU A 10 -5.67 -9.75 -4.42
C LEU A 10 -6.16 -8.95 -3.21
N ARG A 11 -5.35 -8.91 -2.18
CA ARG A 11 -5.67 -8.10 -1.00
C ARG A 11 -4.96 -6.78 -1.07
N VAL A 12 -5.69 -5.69 -0.82
CA VAL A 12 -5.12 -4.36 -0.75
C VAL A 12 -5.50 -3.71 0.56
N ALA A 13 -4.63 -2.84 1.05
CA ALA A 13 -4.92 -2.11 2.28
C ALA A 13 -4.21 -0.78 2.26
N PHE A 14 -4.75 0.18 2.97
CA PHE A 14 -4.05 1.41 3.28
C PHE A 14 -4.26 1.75 4.76
N VAL A 15 -3.33 2.52 5.30
CA VAL A 15 -3.39 2.94 6.70
C VAL A 15 -3.79 4.41 6.73
N GLU A 16 -4.83 4.69 7.50
CA GLU A 16 -5.27 6.08 7.67
C GLU A 16 -4.22 6.88 8.44
N GLU A 17 -4.29 8.18 8.32
CA GLU A 17 -3.39 9.05 9.06
C GLU A 17 -3.66 8.96 10.56
N ASN A 18 -2.79 9.55 11.35
CA ASN A 18 -2.93 9.56 12.80
C ASN A 18 -4.33 10.01 13.21
N ASP A 19 -4.86 9.39 14.26
CA ASP A 19 -6.22 9.58 14.79
C ASP A 19 -7.32 8.98 13.93
N GLY A 20 -6.97 8.28 12.84
CA GLY A 20 -7.91 7.49 12.07
C GLY A 20 -8.16 6.12 12.71
N GLU A 21 -8.89 5.28 12.00
CA GLU A 21 -9.29 3.97 12.50
C GLU A 21 -8.27 2.86 12.19
N GLY A 22 -7.10 3.21 11.65
CA GLY A 22 -6.05 2.25 11.34
C GLY A 22 -6.11 1.78 9.89
N ALA A 23 -5.98 0.47 9.68
CA ALA A 23 -5.91 -0.09 8.34
C ALA A 23 -7.29 -0.34 7.74
N VAL A 24 -7.45 0.06 6.48
CA VAL A 24 -8.64 -0.27 5.68
C VAL A 24 -8.22 -1.36 4.70
N ILE A 25 -8.82 -2.54 4.83
CA ILE A 25 -8.45 -3.73 4.07
C ILE A 25 -9.58 -4.11 3.13
N ASN A 26 -9.25 -4.38 1.88
CA ASN A 26 -10.21 -4.81 0.89
C ASN A 26 -9.64 -5.98 0.08
N ASP A 27 -10.51 -6.91 -0.26
CA ASP A 27 -10.17 -8.02 -1.14
C ASP A 27 -10.72 -7.75 -2.53
N LEU A 28 -9.85 -7.88 -3.53
CA LEU A 28 -10.19 -7.63 -4.93
C LEU A 28 -10.16 -8.91 -5.72
N TYR A 29 -11.15 -9.04 -6.60
CA TYR A 29 -11.24 -10.12 -7.56
C TYR A 29 -11.20 -9.53 -8.95
N GLU A 30 -11.11 -10.37 -9.97
CA GLU A 30 -11.04 -9.91 -11.35
C GLU A 30 -12.16 -8.92 -11.66
N GLY A 31 -11.79 -7.76 -12.21
CA GLY A 31 -12.73 -6.70 -12.53
C GLY A 31 -12.94 -5.68 -11.42
N ASP A 32 -12.44 -5.93 -10.22
CA ASP A 32 -12.62 -5.01 -9.10
C ASP A 32 -11.62 -3.86 -9.16
N VAL A 33 -12.02 -2.74 -8.56
CA VAL A 33 -11.25 -1.51 -8.54
C VAL A 33 -11.04 -1.08 -7.09
N ALA A 34 -9.83 -0.60 -6.78
CA ALA A 34 -9.54 0.01 -5.49
C ALA A 34 -8.96 1.40 -5.68
N PHE A 35 -9.21 2.27 -4.71
CA PHE A 35 -8.63 3.60 -4.66
C PHE A 35 -7.81 3.74 -3.39
N PHE A 36 -6.64 4.36 -3.53
CA PHE A 36 -5.78 4.68 -2.39
C PHE A 36 -5.71 6.20 -2.25
N PRO A 37 -6.11 6.75 -1.10
CA PRO A 37 -5.97 8.20 -0.89
C PRO A 37 -4.50 8.62 -0.99
N GLN A 38 -4.27 9.81 -1.52
CA GLN A 38 -2.92 10.33 -1.69
C GLN A 38 -2.20 10.43 -0.35
N GLY A 39 -0.93 10.00 -0.34
CA GLY A 39 -0.06 10.13 0.83
C GLY A 39 -0.20 9.05 1.88
N LEU A 40 -1.11 8.11 1.72
CA LEU A 40 -1.28 7.04 2.70
C LEU A 40 -0.45 5.81 2.35
N ILE A 41 0.14 5.23 3.39
CA ILE A 41 0.89 3.98 3.26
C ILE A 41 -0.08 2.88 2.88
N HIS A 42 0.28 2.11 1.86
CA HIS A 42 -0.59 1.05 1.36
C HIS A 42 0.22 -0.13 0.84
N TYR A 43 -0.47 -1.24 0.58
CA TYR A 43 0.16 -2.42 -0.03
C TYR A 43 -0.85 -3.20 -0.86
N GLN A 44 -0.30 -4.03 -1.76
CA GLN A 44 -1.04 -5.04 -2.50
C GLN A 44 -0.39 -6.39 -2.25
N GLN A 45 -1.21 -7.42 -2.08
CA GLN A 45 -0.73 -8.76 -1.81
C GLN A 45 -1.53 -9.77 -2.62
N ASN A 46 -0.86 -10.59 -3.42
CA ASN A 46 -1.49 -11.68 -4.12
C ASN A 46 -1.64 -12.86 -3.15
N LEU A 47 -2.89 -13.24 -2.85
CA LEU A 47 -3.17 -14.35 -1.95
C LEU A 47 -3.35 -15.67 -2.66
N ASP A 48 -3.15 -15.69 -3.98
CA ASP A 48 -3.24 -16.91 -4.77
C ASP A 48 -1.84 -17.35 -5.20
N CYS A 49 -1.70 -18.61 -5.59
CA CYS A 49 -0.46 -19.15 -6.14
C CYS A 49 -0.26 -18.77 -7.60
N GLU A 50 -1.30 -18.32 -8.28
CA GLU A 50 -1.24 -17.89 -9.66
C GLU A 50 -0.94 -16.41 -9.76
N PRO A 51 -0.25 -15.95 -10.84
CA PRO A 51 0.02 -14.53 -11.00
C PRO A 51 -1.25 -13.70 -11.10
N ALA A 52 -1.19 -12.47 -10.56
CA ALA A 52 -2.23 -11.48 -10.71
C ALA A 52 -1.70 -10.32 -11.54
N THR A 53 -2.55 -9.75 -12.37
CA THR A 53 -2.22 -8.60 -13.21
C THR A 53 -3.18 -7.47 -12.89
N PHE A 54 -2.64 -6.29 -12.65
CA PHE A 54 -3.47 -5.12 -12.40
C PHE A 54 -2.94 -3.92 -13.16
N LEU A 55 -3.82 -2.95 -13.37
CA LEU A 55 -3.48 -1.66 -13.96
C LEU A 55 -3.53 -0.62 -12.86
N ALA A 56 -2.47 0.14 -12.70
CA ALA A 56 -2.43 1.23 -11.74
C ALA A 56 -2.45 2.57 -12.46
N ALA A 57 -3.25 3.48 -11.96
CA ALA A 57 -3.29 4.85 -12.44
C ALA A 57 -3.00 5.79 -11.27
N LEU A 58 -2.04 6.68 -11.46
CA LEU A 58 -1.62 7.63 -10.44
C LEU A 58 -1.99 9.04 -10.87
N ASN A 59 -2.15 9.91 -9.90
CA ASN A 59 -2.55 11.30 -10.15
C ASN A 59 -1.34 12.22 -10.39
N SER A 60 -0.33 11.71 -11.08
CA SER A 60 0.86 12.46 -11.44
C SER A 60 1.39 11.98 -12.77
N GLU A 61 1.92 12.89 -13.57
CA GLU A 61 2.58 12.54 -14.82
C GLU A 61 3.99 12.01 -14.60
N ASP A 62 4.54 12.21 -13.41
CA ASP A 62 5.89 11.76 -13.04
C ASP A 62 5.88 11.24 -11.60
N PRO A 63 5.20 10.12 -11.36
CA PRO A 63 5.11 9.58 -10.01
C PRO A 63 6.43 8.93 -9.58
N GLY A 64 6.81 9.21 -8.33
CA GLY A 64 7.92 8.50 -7.69
C GLY A 64 7.40 7.33 -6.88
N VAL A 65 8.33 6.56 -6.32
CA VAL A 65 8.02 5.44 -5.44
C VAL A 65 8.90 5.48 -4.20
N VAL A 66 8.28 5.31 -3.04
CA VAL A 66 9.00 5.11 -1.78
C VAL A 66 8.53 3.78 -1.20
N THR A 67 9.44 2.82 -1.17
CA THR A 67 9.17 1.54 -0.51
C THR A 67 9.43 1.75 0.97
N ILE A 68 8.36 1.78 1.76
CA ILE A 68 8.39 2.28 3.14
C ILE A 68 9.39 1.52 3.99
N THR A 69 9.30 0.20 4.05
CA THR A 69 10.16 -0.59 4.95
C THR A 69 11.64 -0.41 4.60
N THR A 70 11.99 -0.58 3.34
CA THR A 70 13.38 -0.48 2.90
C THR A 70 13.95 0.92 3.15
N ASN A 71 13.19 1.94 2.79
CA ASN A 71 13.66 3.32 2.92
C ASN A 71 13.68 3.80 4.37
N PHE A 72 12.72 3.33 5.17
CA PHE A 72 12.68 3.70 6.59
C PHE A 72 13.95 3.26 7.32
N PHE A 73 14.44 2.05 7.04
CA PHE A 73 15.63 1.51 7.70
C PHE A 73 16.94 2.09 7.20
N GLN A 74 16.90 3.02 6.24
CA GLN A 74 18.06 3.81 5.86
C GLN A 74 18.30 5.01 6.77
N LEU A 75 17.35 5.30 7.65
CA LEU A 75 17.52 6.36 8.66
C LEU A 75 18.53 5.93 9.73
N PRO A 76 19.12 6.89 10.46
CA PRO A 76 20.00 6.56 11.58
C PRO A 76 19.30 5.65 12.60
N SER A 77 20.04 4.68 13.15
CA SER A 77 19.46 3.68 14.04
C SER A 77 18.81 4.27 15.28
N GLU A 78 19.40 5.34 15.83
CA GLU A 78 18.81 6.02 16.99
C GLU A 78 17.48 6.68 16.66
N ALA A 79 17.31 7.17 15.44
CA ALA A 79 16.03 7.75 15.00
C ALA A 79 14.98 6.66 14.86
N ILE A 80 15.36 5.52 14.32
CA ILE A 80 14.46 4.37 14.17
C ILE A 80 14.01 3.88 15.53
N GLN A 81 14.94 3.71 16.47
CA GLN A 81 14.60 3.28 17.83
C GLN A 81 13.64 4.26 18.51
N ALA A 82 13.94 5.54 18.42
CA ALA A 82 13.08 6.56 19.02
C ALA A 82 11.66 6.55 18.47
N SER A 83 11.50 6.23 17.18
CA SER A 83 10.19 6.24 16.53
C SER A 83 9.25 5.12 17.01
N PHE A 84 9.80 4.08 17.65
CA PHE A 84 8.99 3.00 18.22
C PHE A 84 8.44 3.36 19.59
N TYR A 85 8.94 4.41 20.20
CA TYR A 85 8.41 4.87 21.48
C TYR A 85 7.32 5.91 21.21
N ARG A 86 6.17 5.72 21.85
CA ARG A 86 5.09 6.68 21.73
C ARG A 86 5.43 7.94 22.50
N ILE A 87 5.27 9.01 21.80
CA ILE A 87 5.47 10.33 22.40
C ILE A 87 4.13 10.98 22.62
#